data_8c75ae4c8250c8a16764a2563ffd2ba5
#
_entry.id   8c75ae4c8250c8a16764a2563ffd2ba5
#
_cell.length_a   1.000
_cell.length_b   1.000
_cell.length_c   1.000
_cell.angle_alpha   90.00
_cell.angle_beta   90.00
_cell.angle_gamma   90.00
#
_symmetry.space_group_name_H-M   'P 1'
#
loop_
_entity.id
_entity.type
_entity.pdbx_description
1 polymer ?
#
loop_
_entity_poly.entity_id
_entity_poly.type
_entity_poly.pdbx_seq_one_letter_code
_entity_poly.pdbx_strand_id
1 'polypeptide(L)'
;MRRFFLTALAFLTVGVCSSCVRTSTVVKLERDGSGEIISRYHFSPQVAAFLEQFEAMGPQAGIPMEAANLGIIREIMTPHEKALTKDAENYGAGVTYTRHEIGKDSEGWEGYIVVYAFEDIRQIVIDQNTVPGKAKEFIEARGQAFGDQKGGSLRFELDGDLLTIHSSLADGNVHEIVNGDQLAKAKEMGMKPSEAIKMAANTTQGMRAGFFLRIVPGIAETNAEHRTGDLIIMNDAEISKVLQDPDFGSFVDEAIENPEGVDLEGVKELFRKIEGMTVELADEVTVRFQ
;
A
#
# COMPACT_ATOMS: atom_id res chain seq x y z
N MET A 1 35.08 0.34 15.43
CA MET A 1 34.89 0.52 13.99
C MET A 1 33.97 -0.56 13.36
N ARG A 2 34.20 -1.87 13.55
CA ARG A 2 33.38 -2.93 12.93
C ARG A 2 31.88 -2.91 13.34
N ARG A 3 31.55 -2.56 14.58
CA ARG A 3 30.15 -2.46 15.07
C ARG A 3 29.45 -1.21 14.51
N PHE A 4 30.17 -0.10 14.30
CA PHE A 4 29.63 1.12 13.70
C PHE A 4 29.29 0.92 12.21
N PHE A 5 30.12 0.14 11.50
CA PHE A 5 29.86 -0.18 10.08
C PHE A 5 28.65 -1.11 9.91
N LEU A 6 28.46 -2.07 10.80
CA LEU A 6 27.28 -2.96 10.79
C LEU A 6 25.99 -2.21 11.13
N THR A 7 26.04 -1.24 12.05
CA THR A 7 24.87 -0.44 12.40
C THR A 7 24.51 0.53 11.26
N ALA A 8 25.49 1.16 10.62
CA ALA A 8 25.28 2.03 9.46
C ALA A 8 24.76 1.24 8.25
N LEU A 9 25.25 0.03 8.03
CA LEU A 9 24.78 -0.86 6.96
C LEU A 9 23.35 -1.34 7.23
N ALA A 10 22.98 -1.62 8.49
CA ALA A 10 21.61 -1.96 8.88
C ALA A 10 20.63 -0.79 8.68
N PHE A 11 21.05 0.43 8.98
CA PHE A 11 20.25 1.63 8.70
C PHE A 11 20.10 1.90 7.20
N LEU A 12 21.15 1.67 6.40
CA LEU A 12 21.09 1.82 4.94
C LEU A 12 20.12 0.81 4.31
N THR A 13 20.14 -0.45 4.78
CA THR A 13 19.25 -1.51 4.27
C THR A 13 17.77 -1.27 4.62
N VAL A 14 17.47 -0.71 5.79
CA VAL A 14 16.09 -0.35 6.18
C VAL A 14 15.56 0.81 5.31
N GLY A 15 16.38 1.83 5.03
CA GLY A 15 16.00 2.94 4.17
C GLY A 15 15.75 2.54 2.71
N VAL A 16 16.50 1.60 2.17
CA VAL A 16 16.36 1.18 0.77
C VAL A 16 15.13 0.30 0.54
N CYS A 17 14.72 -0.51 1.51
CA CYS A 17 13.59 -1.44 1.32
C CYS A 17 12.21 -0.78 1.47
N SER A 18 12.10 0.36 2.14
CA SER A 18 10.82 1.05 2.32
C SER A 18 10.47 2.06 1.22
N SER A 19 11.41 2.39 0.33
CA SER A 19 11.33 3.59 -0.51
C SER A 19 11.08 3.38 -2.01
N CYS A 20 10.76 2.17 -2.45
CA CYS A 20 10.83 1.87 -3.88
C CYS A 20 9.78 0.85 -4.35
N VAL A 21 8.54 0.96 -3.89
CA VAL A 21 7.46 0.06 -4.32
C VAL A 21 6.31 0.84 -4.90
N ARG A 22 5.80 0.40 -6.05
CA ARG A 22 4.52 0.81 -6.62
C ARG A 22 3.54 -0.33 -6.46
N THR A 23 2.41 -0.05 -5.83
CA THR A 23 1.32 -1.01 -5.69
C THR A 23 0.06 -0.46 -6.33
N SER A 24 -0.69 -1.30 -6.99
CA SER A 24 -2.04 -0.96 -7.40
C SER A 24 -2.92 -2.20 -7.44
N THR A 25 -4.13 -2.06 -6.96
CA THR A 25 -5.16 -3.10 -7.02
C THR A 25 -6.36 -2.57 -7.79
N VAL A 26 -6.81 -3.33 -8.78
CA VAL A 26 -8.02 -3.07 -9.55
C VAL A 26 -8.98 -4.23 -9.33
N VAL A 27 -10.13 -3.95 -8.76
CA VAL A 27 -11.26 -4.89 -8.75
C VAL A 27 -12.08 -4.65 -10.01
N LYS A 28 -12.15 -5.65 -10.87
CA LYS A 28 -12.94 -5.64 -12.10
C LYS A 28 -14.22 -6.42 -11.84
N LEU A 29 -15.36 -5.75 -11.90
CA LEU A 29 -16.66 -6.31 -11.54
C LEU A 29 -17.54 -6.49 -12.77
N GLU A 30 -18.05 -7.70 -12.93
CA GLU A 30 -19.03 -8.04 -13.96
C GLU A 30 -20.47 -7.82 -13.42
N ARG A 31 -21.47 -7.85 -14.31
CA ARG A 31 -22.87 -7.57 -13.95
C ARG A 31 -23.46 -8.58 -12.97
N ASP A 32 -23.05 -9.84 -13.04
CA ASP A 32 -23.55 -10.93 -12.20
C ASP A 32 -22.92 -10.97 -10.80
N GLY A 33 -22.01 -10.03 -10.51
CA GLY A 33 -21.30 -9.94 -9.23
C GLY A 33 -19.98 -10.71 -9.19
N SER A 34 -19.65 -11.45 -10.24
CA SER A 34 -18.34 -12.09 -10.41
C SER A 34 -17.28 -11.10 -10.88
N GLY A 35 -16.01 -11.50 -10.83
CA GLY A 35 -14.97 -10.63 -11.37
C GLY A 35 -13.54 -11.07 -11.10
N GLU A 36 -12.63 -10.11 -11.24
CA GLU A 36 -11.20 -10.30 -11.05
C GLU A 36 -10.62 -9.24 -10.12
N ILE A 37 -9.66 -9.65 -9.29
CA ILE A 37 -8.78 -8.74 -8.53
C ILE A 37 -7.42 -8.78 -9.22
N ILE A 38 -6.97 -7.64 -9.73
CA ILE A 38 -5.70 -7.50 -10.43
C ILE A 38 -4.78 -6.66 -9.57
N SER A 39 -3.82 -7.29 -8.91
CA SER A 39 -2.85 -6.58 -8.06
C SER A 39 -1.50 -6.51 -8.75
N ARG A 40 -0.87 -5.33 -8.70
CA ARG A 40 0.44 -5.04 -9.26
C ARG A 40 1.39 -4.61 -8.17
N TYR A 41 2.58 -5.18 -8.20
CA TYR A 41 3.66 -4.88 -7.27
C TYR A 41 4.93 -4.70 -8.07
N HIS A 42 5.46 -3.48 -8.11
CA HIS A 42 6.68 -3.16 -8.83
C HIS A 42 7.69 -2.49 -7.89
N PHE A 43 8.94 -2.89 -8.01
CA PHE A 43 10.08 -2.41 -7.23
C PHE A 43 10.98 -1.57 -8.12
N SER A 44 11.53 -0.50 -7.57
CA SER A 44 12.35 0.42 -8.34
C SER A 44 13.63 -0.24 -8.88
N PRO A 45 14.19 0.28 -9.99
CA PRO A 45 15.47 -0.19 -10.51
C PRO A 45 16.60 -0.14 -9.48
N GLN A 46 16.54 0.78 -8.51
CA GLN A 46 17.52 0.89 -7.43
C GLN A 46 17.49 -0.33 -6.49
N VAL A 47 16.29 -0.86 -6.19
CA VAL A 47 16.15 -2.09 -5.39
C VAL A 47 16.72 -3.27 -6.13
N ALA A 48 16.39 -3.42 -7.40
CA ALA A 48 16.90 -4.50 -8.24
C ALA A 48 18.43 -4.44 -8.33
N ALA A 49 19.00 -3.27 -8.63
CA ALA A 49 20.46 -3.08 -8.69
C ALA A 49 21.14 -3.33 -7.34
N PHE A 50 20.53 -2.92 -6.23
CA PHE A 50 21.06 -3.22 -4.90
C PHE A 50 21.12 -4.72 -4.63
N LEU A 51 20.06 -5.46 -4.98
CA LEU A 51 20.02 -6.90 -4.82
C LEU A 51 21.11 -7.60 -5.67
N GLU A 52 21.27 -7.20 -6.93
CA GLU A 52 22.29 -7.73 -7.82
C GLU A 52 23.72 -7.48 -7.28
N GLN A 53 24.01 -6.25 -6.83
CA GLN A 53 25.31 -5.91 -6.25
C GLN A 53 25.59 -6.73 -4.99
N PHE A 54 24.59 -6.89 -4.14
CA PHE A 54 24.76 -7.62 -2.90
C PHE A 54 24.96 -9.11 -3.15
N GLU A 55 24.24 -9.70 -4.09
CA GLU A 55 24.44 -11.09 -4.51
C GLU A 55 25.86 -11.33 -5.07
N ALA A 56 26.36 -10.36 -5.85
CA ALA A 56 27.72 -10.44 -6.38
C ALA A 56 28.81 -10.36 -5.29
N MET A 57 28.56 -9.59 -4.22
CA MET A 57 29.50 -9.41 -3.10
C MET A 57 29.38 -10.47 -2.01
N GLY A 58 28.21 -11.05 -1.83
CA GLY A 58 27.86 -11.94 -0.72
C GLY A 58 28.85 -13.10 -0.51
N PRO A 59 29.20 -13.87 -1.54
CA PRO A 59 30.16 -14.96 -1.42
C PRO A 59 31.57 -14.50 -1.04
N GLN A 60 31.98 -13.32 -1.51
CA GLN A 60 33.34 -12.79 -1.27
C GLN A 60 33.44 -12.11 0.12
N ALA A 61 32.35 -11.59 0.63
CA ALA A 61 32.33 -10.90 1.93
C ALA A 61 32.11 -11.85 3.12
N GLY A 62 31.88 -13.15 2.87
CA GLY A 62 31.60 -14.14 3.91
C GLY A 62 30.31 -13.83 4.71
N ILE A 63 29.41 -13.05 4.13
CA ILE A 63 28.11 -12.73 4.72
C ILE A 63 27.14 -13.83 4.29
N PRO A 64 26.57 -14.62 5.22
CA PRO A 64 25.55 -15.60 4.86
C PRO A 64 24.37 -14.86 4.20
N MET A 65 23.93 -15.31 3.02
CA MET A 65 22.78 -14.69 2.32
C MET A 65 21.51 -14.67 3.18
N GLU A 66 21.36 -15.65 4.06
CA GLU A 66 20.29 -15.73 5.06
C GLU A 66 20.34 -14.59 6.08
N ALA A 67 21.53 -14.13 6.46
CA ALA A 67 21.68 -13.04 7.44
C ALA A 67 21.26 -11.67 6.90
N ALA A 68 21.17 -11.50 5.59
CA ALA A 68 20.83 -10.22 4.97
C ALA A 68 19.34 -10.13 4.53
N ASN A 69 18.55 -11.19 4.74
CA ASN A 69 17.14 -11.28 4.31
C ASN A 69 16.90 -11.00 2.80
N LEU A 70 17.96 -11.11 1.98
CA LEU A 70 17.87 -10.79 0.54
C LEU A 70 17.09 -11.85 -0.21
N GLY A 71 17.15 -13.10 0.22
CA GLY A 71 16.33 -14.18 -0.31
C GLY A 71 14.83 -13.86 -0.18
N ILE A 72 14.44 -13.24 0.93
CA ILE A 72 13.06 -12.85 1.18
C ILE A 72 12.64 -11.71 0.23
N ILE A 73 13.50 -10.70 0.03
CA ILE A 73 13.18 -9.58 -0.90
C ILE A 73 13.02 -10.12 -2.33
N ARG A 74 13.91 -11.03 -2.75
CA ARG A 74 13.78 -11.68 -4.06
C ARG A 74 12.49 -12.50 -4.16
N GLU A 75 12.12 -13.25 -3.13
CA GLU A 75 10.87 -14.01 -3.09
C GLU A 75 9.63 -13.11 -3.12
N ILE A 76 9.72 -11.89 -2.53
CA ILE A 76 8.67 -10.88 -2.63
C ILE A 76 8.57 -10.33 -4.06
N MET A 77 9.70 -10.10 -4.75
CA MET A 77 9.71 -9.58 -6.13
C MET A 77 9.30 -10.64 -7.17
N THR A 78 9.57 -11.92 -6.88
CA THR A 78 9.31 -13.05 -7.77
C THR A 78 8.58 -14.17 -7.02
N PRO A 79 7.31 -13.94 -6.64
CA PRO A 79 6.57 -14.89 -5.80
C PRO A 79 6.30 -16.20 -6.56
N HIS A 80 6.27 -17.29 -5.79
CA HIS A 80 5.85 -18.58 -6.31
C HIS A 80 4.33 -18.72 -6.30
N GLU A 81 3.77 -19.45 -7.26
CA GLU A 81 2.33 -19.72 -7.38
C GLU A 81 1.69 -20.16 -6.06
N LYS A 82 2.36 -21.05 -5.31
CA LYS A 82 1.86 -21.51 -4.00
C LYS A 82 1.68 -20.37 -2.98
N ALA A 83 2.57 -19.37 -2.98
CA ALA A 83 2.44 -18.20 -2.11
C ALA A 83 1.26 -17.35 -2.52
N LEU A 84 1.12 -17.08 -3.83
CA LEU A 84 0.01 -16.31 -4.39
C LEU A 84 -1.34 -17.00 -4.20
N THR A 85 -1.37 -18.34 -4.28
CA THR A 85 -2.59 -19.11 -3.97
C THR A 85 -3.03 -18.92 -2.52
N LYS A 86 -2.07 -18.90 -1.58
CA LYS A 86 -2.36 -18.61 -0.17
C LYS A 86 -2.79 -17.16 0.03
N ASP A 87 -2.19 -16.21 -0.69
CA ASP A 87 -2.54 -14.79 -0.60
C ASP A 87 -3.98 -14.51 -1.07
N ALA A 88 -4.57 -15.36 -1.92
CA ALA A 88 -5.97 -15.25 -2.32
C ALA A 88 -6.94 -15.25 -1.12
N GLU A 89 -6.61 -15.98 -0.05
CA GLU A 89 -7.42 -16.06 1.17
C GLU A 89 -7.58 -14.71 1.87
N ASN A 90 -6.63 -13.78 1.67
CA ASN A 90 -6.67 -12.44 2.26
C ASN A 90 -7.76 -11.54 1.65
N TYR A 91 -8.29 -11.90 0.48
CA TYR A 91 -9.32 -11.13 -0.22
C TYR A 91 -10.74 -11.59 0.09
N GLY A 92 -10.92 -12.67 0.86
CA GLY A 92 -12.23 -13.18 1.26
C GLY A 92 -12.54 -14.59 0.78
N ALA A 93 -13.74 -15.08 1.11
CA ALA A 93 -14.15 -16.43 0.76
C ALA A 93 -14.40 -16.58 -0.75
N GLY A 94 -13.96 -17.68 -1.33
CA GLY A 94 -14.18 -17.99 -2.75
C GLY A 94 -13.26 -17.28 -3.72
N VAL A 95 -12.28 -16.51 -3.23
CA VAL A 95 -11.24 -15.92 -4.08
C VAL A 95 -10.20 -16.98 -4.43
N THR A 96 -9.87 -17.10 -5.71
CA THR A 96 -8.94 -18.10 -6.22
C THR A 96 -7.85 -17.45 -7.08
N TYR A 97 -6.61 -17.91 -6.93
CA TYR A 97 -5.52 -17.54 -7.79
C TYR A 97 -5.76 -18.04 -9.22
N THR A 98 -5.52 -17.17 -10.21
CA THR A 98 -5.71 -17.51 -11.64
C THR A 98 -4.37 -17.56 -12.37
N ARG A 99 -3.61 -16.48 -12.32
CA ARG A 99 -2.31 -16.36 -13.00
C ARG A 99 -1.48 -15.23 -12.43
N HIS A 100 -0.20 -15.23 -12.73
CA HIS A 100 0.68 -14.09 -12.51
C HIS A 100 1.68 -13.96 -13.66
N GLU A 101 2.23 -12.75 -13.80
CA GLU A 101 3.27 -12.42 -14.75
C GLU A 101 4.36 -11.65 -14.03
N ILE A 102 5.61 -12.09 -14.16
CA ILE A 102 6.79 -11.42 -13.63
C ILE A 102 7.44 -10.65 -14.78
N GLY A 103 7.81 -9.39 -14.54
CA GLY A 103 8.41 -8.60 -15.60
C GLY A 103 8.87 -7.22 -15.16
N LYS A 104 9.20 -6.41 -16.16
CA LYS A 104 9.58 -5.00 -16.00
C LYS A 104 8.54 -4.13 -16.71
N ASP A 105 8.21 -3.00 -16.10
CA ASP A 105 7.41 -1.98 -16.77
C ASP A 105 8.27 -1.12 -17.73
N SER A 106 7.63 -0.19 -18.41
CA SER A 106 8.30 0.72 -19.37
C SER A 106 9.33 1.65 -18.74
N GLU A 107 9.27 1.86 -17.43
CA GLU A 107 10.21 2.68 -16.65
C GLU A 107 11.33 1.85 -16.00
N GLY A 108 11.33 0.54 -16.25
CA GLY A 108 12.34 -0.38 -15.72
C GLY A 108 12.08 -0.86 -14.28
N TRP A 109 10.88 -0.63 -13.73
CA TRP A 109 10.48 -1.17 -12.44
C TRP A 109 10.21 -2.67 -12.59
N GLU A 110 10.80 -3.48 -11.74
CA GLU A 110 10.70 -4.94 -11.75
C GLU A 110 9.67 -5.42 -10.75
N GLY A 111 8.91 -6.45 -11.11
CA GLY A 111 7.92 -6.99 -10.20
C GLY A 111 6.96 -7.95 -10.87
N TYR A 112 5.75 -7.97 -10.39
CA TYR A 112 4.74 -8.88 -10.91
C TYR A 112 3.33 -8.29 -10.90
N ILE A 113 2.49 -8.87 -11.74
CA ILE A 113 1.05 -8.68 -11.76
C ILE A 113 0.44 -10.03 -11.41
N VAL A 114 -0.48 -10.06 -10.48
CA VAL A 114 -1.25 -11.25 -10.12
C VAL A 114 -2.73 -11.01 -10.34
N VAL A 115 -3.42 -12.03 -10.80
CA VAL A 115 -4.87 -12.03 -11.02
C VAL A 115 -5.51 -13.11 -10.19
N TYR A 116 -6.51 -12.72 -9.42
CA TYR A 116 -7.41 -13.60 -8.69
C TYR A 116 -8.80 -13.49 -9.28
N ALA A 117 -9.56 -14.56 -9.25
CA ALA A 117 -10.98 -14.56 -9.63
C ALA A 117 -11.87 -14.73 -8.40
N PHE A 118 -13.05 -14.14 -8.45
CA PHE A 118 -14.12 -14.34 -7.47
C PHE A 118 -15.47 -14.52 -8.15
N GLU A 119 -16.37 -15.26 -7.50
CA GLU A 119 -17.71 -15.52 -8.02
C GLU A 119 -18.75 -14.52 -7.48
N ASP A 120 -18.49 -13.91 -6.32
CA ASP A 120 -19.43 -13.01 -5.66
C ASP A 120 -18.72 -11.88 -4.92
N ILE A 121 -18.90 -10.66 -5.39
CA ILE A 121 -18.31 -9.44 -4.81
C ILE A 121 -18.69 -9.25 -3.33
N ARG A 122 -19.86 -9.74 -2.89
CA ARG A 122 -20.33 -9.61 -1.50
C ARG A 122 -19.48 -10.40 -0.50
N GLN A 123 -18.70 -11.36 -0.97
CA GLN A 123 -17.79 -12.17 -0.15
C GLN A 123 -16.37 -11.59 -0.10
N ILE A 124 -16.13 -10.52 -0.87
CA ILE A 124 -14.82 -9.88 -0.94
C ILE A 124 -14.67 -8.86 0.18
N VAL A 125 -13.50 -8.87 0.79
CA VAL A 125 -13.05 -7.84 1.72
C VAL A 125 -11.68 -7.36 1.25
N ILE A 126 -11.58 -6.10 0.89
CA ILE A 126 -10.30 -5.50 0.52
C ILE A 126 -9.79 -4.71 1.72
N ASP A 127 -8.73 -5.19 2.33
CA ASP A 127 -7.95 -4.40 3.27
C ASP A 127 -6.95 -3.55 2.45
N GLN A 128 -7.09 -2.24 2.51
CA GLN A 128 -6.23 -1.30 1.76
C GLN A 128 -4.77 -1.34 2.21
N ASN A 129 -4.49 -1.91 3.38
CA ASN A 129 -3.15 -2.17 3.89
C ASN A 129 -2.63 -3.58 3.56
N THR A 130 -3.35 -4.34 2.73
CA THR A 130 -2.90 -5.69 2.37
C THR A 130 -1.56 -5.63 1.65
N VAL A 131 -0.55 -6.12 2.33
CA VAL A 131 0.78 -6.38 1.78
C VAL A 131 0.86 -7.88 1.46
N PRO A 132 1.47 -8.30 0.35
CA PRO A 132 1.66 -9.72 0.06
C PRO A 132 2.22 -10.47 1.26
N GLY A 133 1.73 -11.69 1.54
CA GLY A 133 2.02 -12.41 2.79
C GLY A 133 3.50 -12.51 3.14
N LYS A 134 4.37 -12.70 2.15
CA LYS A 134 5.83 -12.70 2.36
C LYS A 134 6.38 -11.33 2.75
N ALA A 135 5.86 -10.26 2.18
CA ALA A 135 6.27 -8.91 2.57
C ALA A 135 5.78 -8.60 4.00
N LYS A 136 4.59 -9.06 4.37
CA LYS A 136 4.06 -8.97 5.74
C LYS A 136 4.95 -9.74 6.72
N GLU A 137 5.26 -11.01 6.45
CA GLU A 137 6.17 -11.83 7.27
C GLU A 137 7.55 -11.16 7.46
N PHE A 138 8.09 -10.56 6.38
CA PHE A 138 9.38 -9.86 6.43
C PHE A 138 9.38 -8.62 7.31
N ILE A 139 8.30 -7.85 7.25
CA ILE A 139 8.12 -6.62 8.02
C ILE A 139 7.91 -6.96 9.50
N GLU A 140 7.08 -7.96 9.81
CA GLU A 140 6.81 -8.44 11.16
C GLU A 140 8.06 -9.03 11.82
N ALA A 141 8.86 -9.81 11.07
CA ALA A 141 10.12 -10.40 11.57
C ALA A 141 11.15 -9.33 12.00
N ARG A 142 11.01 -8.08 11.55
CA ARG A 142 11.87 -6.96 11.95
C ARG A 142 11.34 -6.16 13.13
N GLY A 143 10.24 -6.62 13.77
CA GLY A 143 9.61 -5.90 14.86
C GLY A 143 8.99 -4.56 14.40
N GLN A 144 8.92 -4.32 13.10
CA GLN A 144 8.04 -3.33 12.53
C GLN A 144 6.67 -4.02 12.45
N ALA A 145 5.93 -3.95 13.53
CA ALA A 145 4.51 -4.19 13.41
C ALA A 145 4.00 -3.15 12.38
N PHE A 146 3.61 -3.60 11.19
CA PHE A 146 2.36 -3.08 10.68
C PHE A 146 1.41 -3.53 11.79
N GLY A 147 1.15 -2.61 12.72
CA GLY A 147 0.27 -2.96 13.82
C GLY A 147 -0.97 -3.62 13.26
N ASP A 148 -1.77 -4.25 14.07
CA ASP A 148 -3.17 -4.56 13.74
C ASP A 148 -3.93 -3.25 13.42
N GLN A 149 -3.29 -2.38 12.60
CA GLN A 149 -3.92 -1.25 11.96
C GLN A 149 -5.01 -1.89 11.14
N LYS A 150 -6.20 -1.87 11.70
CA LYS A 150 -7.41 -2.08 10.93
C LYS A 150 -7.46 -0.93 9.93
N GLY A 151 -6.60 -1.02 8.91
CA GLY A 151 -6.64 -0.16 7.75
C GLY A 151 -8.04 -0.18 7.20
N GLY A 152 -8.43 0.87 6.54
CA GLY A 152 -9.75 0.94 5.94
C GLY A 152 -10.04 -0.31 5.13
N SER A 153 -11.03 -1.07 5.52
CA SER A 153 -11.52 -2.20 4.73
C SER A 153 -12.67 -1.75 3.86
N LEU A 154 -12.70 -2.26 2.63
CA LEU A 154 -13.84 -2.09 1.73
C LEU A 154 -14.68 -3.35 1.75
N ARG A 155 -15.98 -3.16 1.90
CA ARG A 155 -17.00 -4.21 1.80
C ARG A 155 -17.99 -3.84 0.72
N PHE A 156 -18.60 -4.83 0.13
CA PHE A 156 -19.45 -4.66 -1.03
C PHE A 156 -20.82 -5.32 -0.80
N GLU A 157 -21.86 -4.62 -1.21
CA GLU A 157 -23.21 -5.14 -1.30
C GLU A 157 -23.70 -4.97 -2.74
N LEU A 158 -24.33 -5.99 -3.30
CA LEU A 158 -24.90 -5.96 -4.65
C LEU A 158 -26.34 -6.39 -4.59
N ASP A 159 -27.24 -5.49 -4.99
CA ASP A 159 -28.68 -5.73 -5.13
C ASP A 159 -29.13 -5.38 -6.55
N GLY A 160 -29.31 -6.40 -7.37
CA GLY A 160 -29.63 -6.25 -8.78
C GLY A 160 -28.53 -5.48 -9.54
N ASP A 161 -28.84 -4.27 -9.97
CA ASP A 161 -27.92 -3.38 -10.70
C ASP A 161 -27.27 -2.30 -9.81
N LEU A 162 -27.53 -2.33 -8.51
CA LEU A 162 -27.01 -1.38 -7.55
C LEU A 162 -25.90 -2.02 -6.71
N LEU A 163 -24.67 -1.53 -6.87
CA LEU A 163 -23.54 -1.83 -6.02
C LEU A 163 -23.42 -0.76 -4.95
N THR A 164 -23.25 -1.18 -3.69
CA THR A 164 -22.89 -0.31 -2.56
C THR A 164 -21.52 -0.72 -2.03
N ILE A 165 -20.63 0.25 -1.87
CA ILE A 165 -19.27 0.07 -1.36
C ILE A 165 -19.21 0.78 -0.01
N HIS A 166 -18.97 0.03 1.04
CA HIS A 166 -18.78 0.58 2.39
C HIS A 166 -17.28 0.72 2.65
N SER A 167 -16.86 1.94 2.99
CA SER A 167 -15.48 2.24 3.35
C SER A 167 -15.37 2.44 4.85
N SER A 168 -14.53 1.65 5.52
CA SER A 168 -14.19 1.89 6.92
C SER A 168 -13.02 2.85 7.11
N LEU A 169 -12.66 3.62 6.07
CA LEU A 169 -11.70 4.74 6.21
C LEU A 169 -12.19 5.76 7.23
N ALA A 170 -13.52 5.97 7.28
CA ALA A 170 -14.15 6.85 8.24
C ALA A 170 -14.11 6.32 9.69
N ASP A 171 -14.05 4.99 9.86
CA ASP A 171 -13.90 4.33 11.17
C ASP A 171 -12.42 4.28 11.62
N GLY A 172 -11.49 4.63 10.72
CA GLY A 172 -10.05 4.63 10.97
C GLY A 172 -9.69 5.64 12.05
N ASN A 173 -9.09 5.14 13.10
CA ASN A 173 -8.55 5.98 14.16
C ASN A 173 -7.40 6.79 13.58
N VAL A 174 -7.62 8.06 13.25
CA VAL A 174 -6.58 8.97 12.74
C VAL A 174 -5.34 8.95 13.62
N HIS A 175 -5.52 8.64 14.92
CA HIS A 175 -4.45 8.44 15.88
C HIS A 175 -3.50 7.30 15.51
N GLU A 176 -3.97 6.27 14.82
CA GLU A 176 -3.10 5.16 14.39
C GLU A 176 -2.20 5.54 13.21
N ILE A 177 -2.69 6.43 12.32
CA ILE A 177 -1.89 6.93 11.19
C ILE A 177 -0.71 7.77 11.69
N VAL A 178 -0.92 8.51 12.78
CA VAL A 178 0.04 9.50 13.30
C VAL A 178 0.93 8.94 14.43
N ASN A 179 0.49 7.91 15.15
CA ASN A 179 1.20 7.34 16.30
C ASN A 179 2.22 6.24 15.94
N GLY A 180 2.74 6.20 14.70
CA GLY A 180 3.77 5.23 14.34
C GLY A 180 5.00 5.35 15.25
N ASP A 181 5.53 4.20 15.72
CA ASP A 181 6.75 4.10 16.54
C ASP A 181 7.93 4.93 16.01
N GLN A 182 7.97 5.19 14.70
CA GLN A 182 8.99 6.00 14.06
C GLN A 182 8.86 7.49 14.39
N LEU A 183 7.65 8.00 14.48
CA LEU A 183 7.40 9.41 14.84
C LEU A 183 7.65 9.63 16.35
N ALA A 184 7.32 8.65 17.18
CA ALA A 184 7.66 8.67 18.60
C ALA A 184 9.19 8.70 18.80
N LYS A 185 9.94 7.88 18.08
CA LYS A 185 11.42 7.88 18.09
C LYS A 185 12.02 9.18 17.59
N ALA A 186 11.44 9.81 16.56
CA ALA A 186 11.89 11.13 16.08
C ALA A 186 11.76 12.19 17.18
N LYS A 187 10.64 12.17 17.92
CA LYS A 187 10.42 13.06 19.07
C LYS A 187 11.42 12.82 20.21
N GLU A 188 11.74 11.56 20.52
CA GLU A 188 12.79 11.19 21.49
C GLU A 188 14.18 11.73 21.07
N MET A 189 14.47 11.81 19.78
CA MET A 189 15.69 12.39 19.21
C MET A 189 15.66 13.92 19.14
N GLY A 190 14.59 14.58 19.59
CA GLY A 190 14.42 16.03 19.53
C GLY A 190 14.13 16.58 18.13
N MET A 191 13.72 15.73 17.19
CA MET A 191 13.36 16.10 15.82
C MET A 191 11.84 16.34 15.75
N LYS A 192 11.42 17.35 14.98
CA LYS A 192 10.00 17.52 14.70
C LYS A 192 9.48 16.39 13.81
N PRO A 193 8.27 15.87 14.06
CA PRO A 193 7.66 14.83 13.22
C PRO A 193 7.63 15.21 11.73
N SER A 194 7.28 16.45 11.39
CA SER A 194 7.30 16.96 10.02
C SER A 194 8.68 16.93 9.37
N GLU A 195 9.75 17.10 10.13
CA GLU A 195 11.13 17.01 9.61
C GLU A 195 11.50 15.55 9.30
N ALA A 196 11.11 14.62 10.19
CA ALA A 196 11.29 13.18 9.96
C ALA A 196 10.53 12.70 8.72
N ILE A 197 9.29 13.18 8.51
CA ILE A 197 8.49 12.90 7.33
C ILE A 197 9.16 13.44 6.05
N LYS A 198 9.64 14.67 6.06
CA LYS A 198 10.37 15.24 4.91
C LYS A 198 11.66 14.48 4.57
N MET A 199 12.36 13.98 5.58
CA MET A 199 13.50 13.09 5.33
C MET A 199 13.07 11.78 4.69
N ALA A 200 11.98 11.18 5.17
CA ALA A 200 11.39 9.97 4.58
C ALA A 200 10.94 10.20 3.13
N ALA A 201 10.41 11.38 2.80
CA ALA A 201 9.95 11.71 1.45
C ALA A 201 11.06 11.57 0.39
N ASN A 202 12.31 11.89 0.73
CA ASN A 202 13.44 11.73 -0.18
C ASN A 202 13.73 10.26 -0.50
N THR A 203 13.36 9.36 0.39
CA THR A 203 13.56 7.92 0.22
C THR A 203 12.35 7.23 -0.41
N THR A 204 11.21 7.91 -0.56
CA THR A 204 9.96 7.38 -1.11
C THR A 204 9.67 7.86 -2.54
N GLN A 205 10.68 8.38 -3.25
CA GLN A 205 10.50 8.87 -4.62
C GLN A 205 9.99 7.77 -5.56
N GLY A 206 8.87 8.07 -6.25
CA GLY A 206 8.22 7.15 -7.16
C GLY A 206 7.35 6.10 -6.49
N MET A 207 7.28 6.04 -5.14
CA MET A 207 6.29 5.20 -4.47
C MET A 207 4.88 5.66 -4.81
N ARG A 208 4.04 4.70 -5.20
CA ARG A 208 2.63 4.94 -5.49
C ARG A 208 1.81 3.78 -4.95
N ALA A 209 0.69 4.10 -4.33
CA ALA A 209 -0.31 3.14 -3.90
C ALA A 209 -1.67 3.55 -4.47
N GLY A 210 -2.39 2.60 -5.08
CA GLY A 210 -3.69 2.89 -5.66
C GLY A 210 -4.66 1.71 -5.54
N PHE A 211 -5.93 2.04 -5.32
CA PHE A 211 -7.03 1.10 -5.35
C PHE A 211 -8.15 1.62 -6.25
N PHE A 212 -8.59 0.79 -7.17
CA PHE A 212 -9.51 1.16 -8.22
C PHE A 212 -10.61 0.10 -8.35
N LEU A 213 -11.80 0.54 -8.73
CA LEU A 213 -12.90 -0.34 -9.08
C LEU A 213 -13.33 -0.09 -10.53
N ARG A 214 -13.29 -1.11 -11.37
CA ARG A 214 -13.75 -1.07 -12.75
C ARG A 214 -15.07 -1.80 -12.90
N ILE A 215 -16.10 -1.10 -13.34
CA ILE A 215 -17.45 -1.60 -13.56
C ILE A 215 -17.61 -1.97 -15.04
N VAL A 216 -17.49 -3.26 -15.37
CA VAL A 216 -17.52 -3.75 -16.76
C VAL A 216 -18.82 -3.43 -17.48
N PRO A 217 -20.01 -3.60 -16.87
CA PRO A 217 -21.26 -3.23 -17.52
C PRO A 217 -21.41 -1.72 -17.78
N GLY A 218 -20.48 -0.92 -17.27
CA GLY A 218 -20.56 0.54 -17.32
C GLY A 218 -21.33 1.12 -16.13
N ILE A 219 -21.16 2.42 -15.91
CA ILE A 219 -21.76 3.16 -14.79
C ILE A 219 -22.85 4.08 -15.34
N ALA A 220 -24.10 3.82 -14.99
CA ALA A 220 -25.23 4.70 -15.29
C ALA A 220 -25.25 5.90 -14.32
N GLU A 221 -25.12 5.63 -13.01
CA GLU A 221 -25.20 6.62 -11.96
C GLU A 221 -24.25 6.25 -10.80
N THR A 222 -23.65 7.25 -10.15
CA THR A 222 -22.81 7.06 -8.95
C THR A 222 -22.67 8.37 -8.18
N ASN A 223 -22.48 8.29 -6.86
CA ASN A 223 -22.11 9.40 -6.01
C ASN A 223 -20.58 9.52 -5.80
N ALA A 224 -19.76 8.64 -6.43
CA ALA A 224 -18.30 8.73 -6.33
C ALA A 224 -17.78 10.07 -6.84
N GLU A 225 -16.94 10.75 -6.05
CA GLU A 225 -16.30 12.02 -6.42
C GLU A 225 -15.24 11.82 -7.52
N HIS A 226 -14.55 10.67 -7.51
CA HIS A 226 -13.40 10.40 -8.37
C HIS A 226 -13.70 9.28 -9.38
N ARG A 227 -14.13 9.66 -10.58
CA ARG A 227 -14.51 8.74 -11.64
C ARG A 227 -13.90 9.11 -13.00
N THR A 228 -13.49 8.11 -13.75
CA THR A 228 -13.08 8.24 -15.15
C THR A 228 -13.66 7.09 -15.99
N GLY A 229 -14.71 7.38 -16.76
CA GLY A 229 -15.42 6.36 -17.54
C GLY A 229 -16.09 5.30 -16.66
N ASP A 230 -15.65 4.06 -16.79
CA ASP A 230 -16.09 2.88 -16.02
C ASP A 230 -15.24 2.62 -14.75
N LEU A 231 -14.26 3.49 -14.49
CA LEU A 231 -13.31 3.36 -13.39
C LEU A 231 -13.62 4.34 -12.27
N ILE A 232 -13.77 3.83 -11.05
CA ILE A 232 -13.82 4.61 -9.81
C ILE A 232 -12.46 4.52 -9.15
N ILE A 233 -11.94 5.66 -8.70
CA ILE A 233 -10.68 5.78 -7.97
C ILE A 233 -11.03 5.85 -6.48
N MET A 234 -10.83 4.76 -5.74
CA MET A 234 -11.05 4.75 -4.30
C MET A 234 -9.89 5.39 -3.55
N ASN A 235 -8.66 5.10 -3.98
CA ASN A 235 -7.48 5.86 -3.60
C ASN A 235 -6.41 5.80 -4.70
N ASP A 236 -5.58 6.83 -4.79
CA ASP A 236 -4.37 6.89 -5.61
C ASP A 236 -3.44 7.93 -4.98
N ALA A 237 -2.33 7.48 -4.44
CA ALA A 237 -1.41 8.34 -3.71
C ALA A 237 0.04 8.19 -4.21
N GLU A 238 0.65 9.31 -4.58
CA GLU A 238 2.09 9.42 -4.79
C GLU A 238 2.75 9.81 -3.47
N ILE A 239 3.24 8.80 -2.76
CA ILE A 239 3.65 8.92 -1.35
C ILE A 239 4.68 10.03 -1.12
N SER A 240 5.66 10.17 -2.01
CA SER A 240 6.67 11.22 -1.87
C SER A 240 6.09 12.63 -1.93
N LYS A 241 5.08 12.87 -2.75
CA LYS A 241 4.40 14.17 -2.82
C LYS A 241 3.59 14.45 -1.56
N VAL A 242 2.83 13.46 -1.09
CA VAL A 242 2.07 13.57 0.17
C VAL A 242 2.99 13.91 1.34
N LEU A 243 4.14 13.22 1.48
CA LEU A 243 5.08 13.46 2.57
C LEU A 243 5.85 14.79 2.44
N GLN A 244 5.94 15.36 1.25
CA GLN A 244 6.56 16.67 1.01
C GLN A 244 5.60 17.84 1.19
N ASP A 245 4.31 17.56 1.23
CA ASP A 245 3.28 18.58 1.36
C ASP A 245 3.40 19.30 2.73
N PRO A 246 3.49 20.65 2.74
CA PRO A 246 3.64 21.41 3.98
C PRO A 246 2.44 21.31 4.92
N ASP A 247 1.23 21.21 4.35
CA ASP A 247 -0.01 21.13 5.13
C ASP A 247 -0.11 19.76 5.80
N PHE A 248 0.31 18.69 5.11
CA PHE A 248 0.44 17.35 5.69
C PHE A 248 1.45 17.35 6.85
N GLY A 249 2.62 17.95 6.66
CA GLY A 249 3.63 18.08 7.73
C GLY A 249 3.11 18.83 8.95
N SER A 250 2.41 19.93 8.74
CA SER A 250 1.81 20.73 9.82
C SER A 250 0.72 19.97 10.56
N PHE A 251 -0.13 19.26 9.81
CA PHE A 251 -1.17 18.39 10.38
C PHE A 251 -0.57 17.31 11.28
N VAL A 252 0.51 16.65 10.84
CA VAL A 252 1.16 15.60 11.65
C VAL A 252 1.76 16.17 12.92
N ASP A 253 2.41 17.35 12.86
CA ASP A 253 2.92 18.01 14.06
C ASP A 253 1.79 18.31 15.05
N GLU A 254 0.67 18.86 14.59
CA GLU A 254 -0.50 19.18 15.40
C GLU A 254 -1.16 17.93 15.99
N ALA A 255 -1.34 16.89 15.17
CA ALA A 255 -1.97 15.63 15.60
C ALA A 255 -1.16 14.89 16.68
N ILE A 256 0.17 15.02 16.67
CA ILE A 256 1.04 14.46 17.72
C ILE A 256 1.03 15.31 18.99
N GLU A 257 0.91 16.64 18.87
CA GLU A 257 0.85 17.53 20.03
C GLU A 257 -0.54 17.49 20.70
N ASN A 258 -1.59 17.39 19.91
CA ASN A 258 -2.99 17.40 20.37
C ASN A 258 -3.83 16.31 19.68
N PRO A 259 -3.63 15.04 20.01
CA PRO A 259 -4.33 13.94 19.36
C PRO A 259 -5.86 14.02 19.47
N GLU A 260 -6.38 14.55 20.56
CA GLU A 260 -7.83 14.68 20.78
C GLU A 260 -8.46 15.84 19.98
N GLY A 261 -7.64 16.73 19.45
CA GLY A 261 -8.07 17.87 18.63
C GLY A 261 -8.24 17.56 17.14
N VAL A 262 -7.84 16.37 16.70
CA VAL A 262 -7.95 15.96 15.29
C VAL A 262 -9.37 15.49 15.02
N ASP A 263 -10.10 16.23 14.19
CA ASP A 263 -11.42 15.82 13.71
C ASP A 263 -11.35 15.21 12.31
N LEU A 264 -12.30 14.33 12.01
CA LEU A 264 -12.36 13.60 10.74
C LEU A 264 -12.60 14.53 9.55
N GLU A 265 -13.39 15.58 9.71
CA GLU A 265 -13.68 16.50 8.61
C GLU A 265 -12.45 17.32 8.23
N GLY A 266 -11.65 17.76 9.21
CA GLY A 266 -10.37 18.40 8.97
C GLY A 266 -9.40 17.52 8.20
N VAL A 267 -9.36 16.22 8.52
CA VAL A 267 -8.57 15.22 7.79
C VAL A 267 -9.08 15.06 6.35
N LYS A 268 -10.39 14.96 6.14
CA LYS A 268 -10.98 14.86 4.80
C LYS A 268 -10.66 16.11 3.97
N GLU A 269 -10.76 17.32 4.57
CA GLU A 269 -10.41 18.56 3.90
C GLU A 269 -8.91 18.63 3.52
N LEU A 270 -8.03 18.17 4.40
CA LEU A 270 -6.62 18.10 4.14
C LEU A 270 -6.35 17.18 2.93
N PHE A 271 -6.88 15.97 2.94
CA PHE A 271 -6.66 14.99 1.86
C PHE A 271 -7.17 15.45 0.49
N ARG A 272 -8.23 16.27 0.44
CA ARG A 272 -8.70 16.89 -0.81
C ARG A 272 -7.73 17.92 -1.39
N LYS A 273 -6.83 18.49 -0.58
CA LYS A 273 -5.93 19.59 -0.97
C LYS A 273 -4.51 19.09 -1.29
N ILE A 274 -4.10 17.95 -0.76
CA ILE A 274 -2.74 17.43 -0.92
C ILE A 274 -2.47 17.07 -2.39
N GLU A 275 -1.43 17.64 -2.97
CA GLU A 275 -0.99 17.26 -4.31
C GLU A 275 -0.49 15.82 -4.35
N GLY A 276 -0.89 15.07 -5.38
CA GLY A 276 -0.49 13.68 -5.56
C GLY A 276 -1.33 12.69 -4.76
N MET A 277 -2.44 13.14 -4.15
CA MET A 277 -3.39 12.28 -3.48
C MET A 277 -4.79 12.44 -4.08
N THR A 278 -5.41 11.33 -4.41
CA THR A 278 -6.82 11.23 -4.78
C THR A 278 -7.43 10.16 -3.91
N VAL A 279 -8.44 10.49 -3.13
CA VAL A 279 -9.09 9.53 -2.23
C VAL A 279 -10.59 9.77 -2.20
N GLU A 280 -11.34 8.68 -2.33
CA GLU A 280 -12.79 8.70 -2.12
C GLU A 280 -13.07 8.74 -0.61
N LEU A 281 -13.69 9.82 -0.18
CA LEU A 281 -13.89 10.11 1.25
C LEU A 281 -15.32 9.86 1.71
N ALA A 282 -16.19 9.41 0.81
CA ALA A 282 -17.54 9.00 1.17
C ALA A 282 -17.49 7.69 1.98
N ASP A 283 -18.26 7.65 3.07
CA ASP A 283 -18.41 6.44 3.88
C ASP A 283 -19.12 5.33 3.10
N GLU A 284 -19.95 5.73 2.15
CA GLU A 284 -20.70 4.86 1.26
C GLU A 284 -20.68 5.39 -0.18
N VAL A 285 -20.18 4.56 -1.10
CA VAL A 285 -20.23 4.83 -2.54
C VAL A 285 -21.24 3.92 -3.18
N THR A 286 -22.19 4.50 -3.92
CA THR A 286 -23.20 3.77 -4.67
C THR A 286 -22.92 3.83 -6.17
N VAL A 287 -23.13 2.72 -6.86
CA VAL A 287 -22.92 2.59 -8.30
C VAL A 287 -24.08 1.82 -8.92
N ARG A 288 -24.82 2.45 -9.82
CA ARG A 288 -25.82 1.79 -10.64
C ARG A 288 -25.23 1.40 -11.99
N PHE A 289 -25.39 0.15 -12.37
CA PHE A 289 -24.89 -0.36 -13.65
C PHE A 289 -25.75 0.14 -14.83
N GLN A 290 -25.10 0.27 -16.01
CA GLN A 290 -25.81 0.57 -17.27
C GLN A 290 -26.65 -0.59 -17.75
#